data_eb8b9c930bbdf9635d80d84d060073b5
#
_entry.id   eb8b9c930bbdf9635d80d84d060073b5
#
_cell.length_a   1.000
_cell.length_b   1.000
_cell.length_c   1.000
_cell.angle_alpha   90.00
_cell.angle_beta   90.00
_cell.angle_gamma   90.00
#
_symmetry.space_group_name_H-M   'P 1'
#
loop_
_entity.id
_entity.type
_entity.pdbx_description
1 polymer ?
#
loop_
_entity_poly.entity_id
_entity_poly.type
_entity_poly.pdbx_seq_one_letter_code
_entity_poly.pdbx_strand_id
1 'polypeptide(L)'
;MTRLSALLLSTALCLPAHAQTPGIEKEELTLGFIKLTDMAPLAIAKEKGFFEDEGLSVTLVAQSNWKVLLDGVVSGELDGAHMLAGQPIAASIGYGTKAALVTPFSMDLNGNAITVSNAVWEEMKPNVPMADGKPVHPIKADALKPVIEAYADAGTPFNLGMVFPVSTHNYELRYWLAAGGINPGVYSPDDVSGQIGGEVLISVTPPPQMPATLEAGTILGYAVGEPWNQAAVAKGIGVPVITDADIWKNNPEKVFGLTAEFVDANPQTTLALTKALIRAAIWLDEGDNVNRAEAVEILARSEYVGADAAVIANSMTGTFEFEPGDKRPAPDFNVFFRYNATFPYYSDAVWTLTQMRRWGQIAEAKPDAWYDETAKSVYKPDIYKLAAEALIAEGKATADMFDFDADGYREPTSDFIDGVTYDGKAPNAYIDSLVIGLKGDQTVVGGEVTN
;
A
#
# COMPACT_ATOMS: atom_id res chain seq x y z
N MET A 1 59.17 42.84 38.23
CA MET A 1 57.75 42.49 38.45
C MET A 1 57.03 42.64 37.13
N THR A 2 56.98 41.58 36.34
CA THR A 2 56.41 41.54 35.00
C THR A 2 55.07 40.79 35.08
N ARG A 3 53.99 41.47 34.80
CA ARG A 3 52.61 40.88 34.77
C ARG A 3 52.38 40.32 33.39
N LEU A 4 52.21 39.01 33.29
CA LEU A 4 51.71 38.33 32.11
C LEU A 4 50.15 38.40 32.09
N SER A 5 49.60 39.05 31.06
CA SER A 5 48.16 39.02 30.79
C SER A 5 47.87 37.85 29.82
N ALA A 6 47.12 36.86 30.29
CA ALA A 6 46.62 35.78 29.49
C ALA A 6 45.34 36.23 28.72
N LEU A 7 45.44 36.21 27.39
CA LEU A 7 44.31 36.44 26.47
C LEU A 7 43.53 35.11 26.28
N LEU A 8 42.32 35.04 26.82
CA LEU A 8 41.40 33.93 26.53
C LEU A 8 40.73 34.18 25.18
N LEU A 9 41.10 33.37 24.19
CA LEU A 9 40.40 33.30 22.92
C LEU A 9 39.12 32.45 23.10
N SER A 10 37.96 33.07 23.11
CA SER A 10 36.67 32.38 23.06
C SER A 10 36.34 32.05 21.59
N THR A 11 36.51 30.80 21.23
CA THR A 11 35.98 30.29 19.96
C THR A 11 34.46 30.09 20.08
N ALA A 12 33.69 31.02 19.51
CA ALA A 12 32.26 30.84 19.32
C ALA A 12 32.04 29.77 18.25
N LEU A 13 31.50 28.61 18.62
CA LEU A 13 30.94 27.66 17.66
C LEU A 13 29.70 28.32 17.07
N CYS A 14 29.79 28.77 15.83
CA CYS A 14 28.63 29.07 15.01
C CYS A 14 27.99 27.73 14.61
N LEU A 15 26.93 27.34 15.30
CA LEU A 15 25.97 26.38 14.79
C LEU A 15 25.33 27.00 13.54
N PRO A 16 25.17 26.27 12.42
CA PRO A 16 24.41 26.79 11.28
C PRO A 16 22.99 27.07 11.75
N ALA A 17 22.60 28.34 11.75
CA ALA A 17 21.21 28.72 11.90
C ALA A 17 20.48 28.14 10.66
N HIS A 18 19.61 27.17 10.85
CA HIS A 18 18.64 26.80 9.84
C HIS A 18 17.80 28.05 9.60
N ALA A 19 17.87 28.58 8.37
CA ALA A 19 17.01 29.68 7.96
C ALA A 19 15.57 29.14 7.95
N GLN A 20 14.74 29.58 8.89
CA GLN A 20 13.32 29.26 8.90
C GLN A 20 12.73 29.66 7.54
N THR A 21 12.18 28.70 6.81
CA THR A 21 11.40 28.97 5.61
C THR A 21 10.15 29.73 6.07
N PRO A 22 9.90 30.96 5.56
CA PRO A 22 8.77 31.73 6.03
C PRO A 22 7.46 30.97 5.79
N GLY A 23 6.78 30.59 6.85
CA GLY A 23 5.45 29.97 6.78
C GLY A 23 5.33 28.53 7.26
N ILE A 24 6.43 27.80 7.54
CA ILE A 24 6.37 26.44 8.12
C ILE A 24 5.91 26.53 9.59
N GLU A 25 4.79 25.90 9.91
CA GLU A 25 4.19 25.93 11.26
C GLU A 25 4.89 24.94 12.22
N LYS A 26 5.29 23.78 11.68
CA LYS A 26 5.99 22.72 12.43
C LYS A 26 7.15 22.17 11.59
N GLU A 27 8.38 22.45 12.02
CA GLU A 27 9.60 22.05 11.31
C GLU A 27 10.04 20.61 11.65
N GLU A 28 9.95 20.22 12.92
CA GLU A 28 10.36 18.90 13.40
C GLU A 28 9.18 17.93 13.34
N LEU A 29 9.33 16.85 12.56
CA LEU A 29 8.29 15.87 12.32
C LEU A 29 8.76 14.45 12.60
N THR A 30 7.87 13.65 13.17
CA THR A 30 8.05 12.20 13.34
C THR A 30 7.06 11.46 12.47
N LEU A 31 7.57 10.73 11.46
CA LEU A 31 6.74 9.99 10.50
C LEU A 31 6.90 8.49 10.69
N GLY A 32 5.78 7.77 10.72
CA GLY A 32 5.74 6.32 10.87
C GLY A 32 5.79 5.57 9.54
N PHE A 33 6.37 4.36 9.56
CA PHE A 33 6.34 3.46 8.40
C PHE A 33 6.38 1.98 8.83
N ILE A 34 5.98 1.10 7.93
CA ILE A 34 6.20 -0.35 8.02
C ILE A 34 7.36 -0.73 7.08
N LYS A 35 8.16 -1.72 7.47
CA LYS A 35 9.32 -2.21 6.72
C LYS A 35 8.90 -2.94 5.44
N LEU A 36 8.64 -2.17 4.40
CA LEU A 36 8.22 -2.55 3.05
C LEU A 36 8.90 -1.64 2.03
N THR A 37 9.06 -2.09 0.79
CA THR A 37 9.69 -1.29 -0.27
C THR A 37 8.88 -0.07 -0.68
N ASP A 38 7.57 -0.11 -0.49
CA ASP A 38 6.63 0.98 -0.80
C ASP A 38 6.76 2.20 0.14
N MET A 39 7.54 2.09 1.23
CA MET A 39 7.94 3.26 2.02
C MET A 39 9.06 4.11 1.36
N ALA A 40 9.55 3.68 0.20
CA ALA A 40 10.67 4.32 -0.50
C ALA A 40 10.55 5.84 -0.64
N PRO A 41 9.39 6.45 -0.97
CA PRO A 41 9.29 7.91 -1.05
C PRO A 41 9.72 8.62 0.24
N LEU A 42 9.43 8.06 1.43
CA LEU A 42 9.86 8.61 2.71
C LEU A 42 11.38 8.52 2.90
N ALA A 43 11.96 7.35 2.62
CA ALA A 43 13.40 7.13 2.75
C ALA A 43 14.19 8.02 1.78
N ILE A 44 13.75 8.10 0.53
CA ILE A 44 14.40 8.90 -0.51
C ILE A 44 14.26 10.40 -0.21
N ALA A 45 13.09 10.88 0.24
CA ALA A 45 12.92 12.27 0.62
C ALA A 45 13.89 12.68 1.72
N LYS A 46 14.15 11.78 2.67
CA LYS A 46 15.12 12.00 3.75
C LYS A 46 16.56 11.94 3.25
N GLU A 47 16.97 10.88 2.57
CA GLU A 47 18.35 10.64 2.17
C GLU A 47 18.85 11.57 1.06
N LYS A 48 17.92 12.08 0.22
CA LYS A 48 18.24 13.05 -0.82
C LYS A 48 18.10 14.51 -0.36
N GLY A 49 17.75 14.75 0.91
CA GLY A 49 17.60 16.08 1.48
C GLY A 49 16.36 16.83 1.01
N PHE A 50 15.34 16.14 0.47
CA PHE A 50 14.15 16.82 -0.06
C PHE A 50 13.28 17.39 1.06
N PHE A 51 13.27 16.79 2.24
CA PHE A 51 12.60 17.35 3.42
C PHE A 51 13.30 18.63 3.88
N GLU A 52 14.64 18.60 3.98
CA GLU A 52 15.44 19.73 4.41
C GLU A 52 15.35 20.91 3.43
N ASP A 53 15.29 20.63 2.12
CA ASP A 53 15.09 21.63 1.07
C ASP A 53 13.74 22.37 1.21
N GLU A 54 12.75 21.73 1.81
CA GLU A 54 11.44 22.31 2.10
C GLU A 54 11.33 22.86 3.54
N GLY A 55 12.44 22.90 4.29
CA GLY A 55 12.51 23.43 5.65
C GLY A 55 12.02 22.48 6.74
N LEU A 56 12.00 21.18 6.47
CA LEU A 56 11.52 20.16 7.39
C LEU A 56 12.67 19.31 7.94
N SER A 57 12.62 19.00 9.23
CA SER A 57 13.48 18.05 9.93
C SER A 57 12.68 16.79 10.26
N VAL A 58 12.87 15.72 9.47
CA VAL A 58 12.04 14.52 9.55
C VAL A 58 12.78 13.37 10.23
N THR A 59 12.16 12.78 11.26
CA THR A 59 12.55 11.50 11.85
C THR A 59 11.60 10.41 11.36
N LEU A 60 12.15 9.34 10.76
CA LEU A 60 11.40 8.17 10.33
C LEU A 60 11.47 7.08 11.40
N VAL A 61 10.31 6.52 11.80
CA VAL A 61 10.19 5.52 12.87
C VAL A 61 9.44 4.29 12.37
N ALA A 62 10.15 3.16 12.33
CA ALA A 62 9.53 1.89 11.95
C ALA A 62 8.53 1.43 13.02
N GLN A 63 7.35 1.03 12.58
CA GLN A 63 6.29 0.50 13.44
C GLN A 63 6.18 -1.02 13.31
N SER A 64 5.71 -1.68 14.36
CA SER A 64 5.65 -3.14 14.43
C SER A 64 4.52 -3.76 13.60
N ASN A 65 3.44 -3.03 13.38
CA ASN A 65 2.28 -3.44 12.61
C ASN A 65 1.37 -2.23 12.29
N TRP A 66 0.40 -2.45 11.40
CA TRP A 66 -0.50 -1.42 10.90
C TRP A 66 -1.43 -0.81 11.96
N LYS A 67 -1.79 -1.57 13.01
CA LYS A 67 -2.63 -1.04 14.11
C LYS A 67 -1.85 -0.05 14.95
N VAL A 68 -0.62 -0.39 15.32
CA VAL A 68 0.27 0.49 16.10
C VAL A 68 0.58 1.77 15.34
N LEU A 69 0.83 1.66 14.03
CA LEU A 69 1.05 2.81 13.16
C LEU A 69 -0.16 3.75 13.13
N LEU A 70 -1.37 3.19 12.91
CA LEU A 70 -2.61 3.96 12.90
C LEU A 70 -2.85 4.67 14.25
N ASP A 71 -2.69 3.94 15.36
CA ASP A 71 -2.87 4.50 16.69
C ASP A 71 -1.87 5.63 16.98
N GLY A 72 -0.62 5.48 16.52
CA GLY A 72 0.42 6.51 16.63
C GLY A 72 0.04 7.82 15.91
N VAL A 73 -0.55 7.74 14.71
CA VAL A 73 -1.03 8.94 14.00
C VAL A 73 -2.26 9.54 14.70
N VAL A 74 -3.21 8.71 15.09
CA VAL A 74 -4.45 9.18 15.75
C VAL A 74 -4.16 9.82 17.11
N SER A 75 -3.17 9.32 17.85
CA SER A 75 -2.77 9.90 19.14
C SER A 75 -1.87 11.14 19.03
N GLY A 76 -1.32 11.43 17.85
CA GLY A 76 -0.34 12.49 17.63
C GLY A 76 1.08 12.14 18.08
N GLU A 77 1.38 10.87 18.40
CA GLU A 77 2.74 10.37 18.59
C GLU A 77 3.53 10.39 17.28
N LEU A 78 2.83 10.15 16.17
CA LEU A 78 3.32 10.33 14.79
C LEU A 78 2.57 11.49 14.15
N ASP A 79 3.29 12.39 13.50
CA ASP A 79 2.70 13.50 12.76
C ASP A 79 2.01 13.06 11.45
N GLY A 80 2.46 11.95 10.89
CA GLY A 80 1.92 11.32 9.71
C GLY A 80 2.58 9.97 9.50
N ALA A 81 2.09 9.21 8.52
CA ALA A 81 2.65 7.90 8.25
C ALA A 81 2.38 7.39 6.83
N HIS A 82 3.26 6.48 6.40
CA HIS A 82 3.02 5.51 5.36
C HIS A 82 1.87 4.58 5.79
N MET A 83 0.71 4.66 5.16
CA MET A 83 -0.51 3.94 5.56
C MET A 83 -1.02 3.06 4.42
N LEU A 84 -1.75 2.00 4.79
CA LEU A 84 -2.60 1.29 3.84
C LEU A 84 -3.70 2.24 3.33
N ALA A 85 -3.98 2.23 2.02
CA ALA A 85 -4.98 3.12 1.41
C ALA A 85 -6.35 3.03 2.10
N GLY A 86 -6.72 1.86 2.61
CA GLY A 86 -7.97 1.65 3.34
C GLY A 86 -8.01 2.17 4.78
N GLN A 87 -6.87 2.46 5.43
CA GLN A 87 -6.87 2.88 6.84
C GLN A 87 -7.51 4.26 7.06
N PRO A 88 -7.17 5.33 6.32
CA PRO A 88 -7.85 6.61 6.46
C PRO A 88 -9.34 6.53 6.14
N ILE A 89 -9.71 5.74 5.13
CA ILE A 89 -11.10 5.53 4.70
C ILE A 89 -11.89 4.81 5.79
N ALA A 90 -11.38 3.69 6.30
CA ALA A 90 -12.01 2.93 7.38
C ALA A 90 -12.18 3.76 8.65
N ALA A 91 -11.15 4.54 9.01
CA ALA A 91 -11.22 5.42 10.18
C ALA A 91 -12.28 6.52 10.01
N SER A 92 -12.45 7.09 8.82
CA SER A 92 -13.44 8.13 8.56
C SER A 92 -14.89 7.63 8.73
N ILE A 93 -15.17 6.40 8.33
CA ILE A 93 -16.50 5.76 8.48
C ILE A 93 -16.68 5.06 9.82
N GLY A 94 -15.63 4.98 10.66
CA GLY A 94 -15.68 4.36 11.99
C GLY A 94 -15.60 2.83 11.98
N TYR A 95 -15.03 2.22 10.95
CA TYR A 95 -14.74 0.79 10.96
C TYR A 95 -13.43 0.53 11.72
N GLY A 96 -13.54 -0.12 12.88
CA GLY A 96 -12.44 -0.28 13.83
C GLY A 96 -12.17 0.99 14.63
N THR A 97 -11.14 1.75 14.29
CA THR A 97 -10.83 3.05 14.88
C THR A 97 -11.64 4.16 14.21
N LYS A 98 -12.22 5.09 14.95
CA LYS A 98 -12.86 6.28 14.39
C LYS A 98 -11.98 7.50 14.54
N ALA A 99 -11.53 8.08 13.43
CA ALA A 99 -10.72 9.29 13.40
C ALA A 99 -10.90 10.01 12.06
N ALA A 100 -10.74 11.34 12.07
CA ALA A 100 -10.69 12.13 10.85
C ALA A 100 -9.25 12.13 10.30
N LEU A 101 -8.99 11.20 9.38
CA LEU A 101 -7.72 11.09 8.68
C LEU A 101 -7.89 11.55 7.22
N VAL A 102 -6.84 12.14 6.67
CA VAL A 102 -6.80 12.61 5.29
C VAL A 102 -5.49 12.20 4.62
N THR A 103 -5.51 12.15 3.29
CA THR A 103 -4.30 11.91 2.49
C THR A 103 -4.19 12.90 1.33
N PRO A 104 -3.10 13.68 1.27
CA PRO A 104 -2.78 14.52 0.12
C PRO A 104 -1.93 13.83 -0.94
N PHE A 105 -1.47 12.58 -0.69
CA PHE A 105 -0.46 11.91 -1.49
C PHE A 105 -0.67 10.39 -1.48
N SER A 106 -0.87 9.80 -2.66
CA SER A 106 -0.75 8.35 -2.86
C SER A 106 0.74 8.00 -2.98
N MET A 107 1.18 6.89 -2.39
CA MET A 107 2.62 6.61 -2.31
C MET A 107 3.13 5.80 -3.49
N ASP A 108 2.29 4.90 -4.01
CA ASP A 108 2.66 3.98 -5.11
C ASP A 108 1.45 3.34 -5.76
N LEU A 109 1.72 2.69 -6.89
CA LEU A 109 0.84 1.71 -7.53
C LEU A 109 1.53 0.35 -7.55
N ASN A 110 0.73 -0.72 -7.44
CA ASN A 110 1.19 -2.10 -7.44
C ASN A 110 2.13 -2.40 -6.24
N GLY A 111 3.00 -3.40 -6.35
CA GLY A 111 4.05 -3.67 -5.36
C GLY A 111 3.76 -4.83 -4.42
N ASN A 112 2.63 -5.54 -4.61
CA ASN A 112 2.25 -6.72 -3.85
C ASN A 112 2.29 -8.00 -4.70
N ALA A 113 2.32 -9.14 -4.01
CA ALA A 113 2.09 -10.43 -4.64
C ALA A 113 1.39 -11.39 -3.68
N ILE A 114 0.80 -12.45 -4.25
CA ILE A 114 0.29 -13.58 -3.49
C ILE A 114 1.29 -14.73 -3.63
N THR A 115 1.82 -15.17 -2.49
CA THR A 115 2.78 -16.27 -2.36
C THR A 115 2.13 -17.45 -1.68
N VAL A 116 2.31 -18.66 -2.20
CA VAL A 116 1.92 -19.92 -1.54
C VAL A 116 3.16 -20.70 -1.08
N SER A 117 3.01 -21.58 -0.10
CA SER A 117 4.10 -22.47 0.34
C SER A 117 4.50 -23.44 -0.79
N ASN A 118 5.73 -23.92 -0.76
CA ASN A 118 6.19 -24.92 -1.74
C ASN A 118 5.29 -26.16 -1.76
N ALA A 119 4.79 -26.59 -0.60
CA ALA A 119 3.88 -27.72 -0.52
C ALA A 119 2.57 -27.48 -1.29
N VAL A 120 1.96 -26.32 -1.06
CA VAL A 120 0.76 -25.89 -1.82
C VAL A 120 1.06 -25.73 -3.31
N TRP A 121 2.23 -25.19 -3.65
CA TRP A 121 2.64 -25.03 -5.04
C TRP A 121 2.74 -26.36 -5.80
N GLU A 122 3.34 -27.36 -5.21
CA GLU A 122 3.46 -28.70 -5.82
C GLU A 122 2.08 -29.36 -6.04
N GLU A 123 1.13 -29.15 -5.13
CA GLU A 123 -0.24 -29.62 -5.29
C GLU A 123 -1.05 -28.81 -6.31
N MET A 124 -0.79 -27.51 -6.42
CA MET A 124 -1.45 -26.57 -7.33
C MET A 124 -0.92 -26.68 -8.77
N LYS A 125 0.38 -26.93 -8.95
CA LYS A 125 1.12 -26.92 -10.21
C LYS A 125 0.51 -27.80 -11.33
N PRO A 126 -0.04 -28.99 -11.05
CA PRO A 126 -0.73 -29.80 -12.07
C PRO A 126 -1.93 -29.12 -12.75
N ASN A 127 -2.52 -28.12 -12.07
CA ASN A 127 -3.67 -27.37 -12.58
C ASN A 127 -3.27 -26.04 -13.26
N VAL A 128 -1.96 -25.72 -13.29
CA VAL A 128 -1.44 -24.47 -13.87
C VAL A 128 -1.06 -24.69 -15.33
N PRO A 129 -1.47 -23.81 -16.25
CA PRO A 129 -1.00 -23.86 -17.63
C PRO A 129 0.52 -23.71 -17.71
N MET A 130 1.17 -24.54 -18.52
CA MET A 130 2.62 -24.56 -18.72
C MET A 130 2.97 -24.21 -20.17
N ALA A 131 4.03 -23.41 -20.37
CA ALA A 131 4.63 -23.15 -21.66
C ALA A 131 6.15 -23.22 -21.52
N ASP A 132 6.82 -23.94 -22.41
CA ASP A 132 8.29 -24.12 -22.42
C ASP A 132 8.86 -24.58 -21.05
N GLY A 133 8.07 -25.39 -20.34
CA GLY A 133 8.46 -25.94 -19.01
C GLY A 133 8.30 -24.96 -17.85
N LYS A 134 7.73 -23.79 -18.07
CA LYS A 134 7.47 -22.76 -17.04
C LYS A 134 5.98 -22.47 -16.89
N PRO A 135 5.54 -22.09 -15.67
CA PRO A 135 4.17 -21.63 -15.45
C PRO A 135 3.83 -20.42 -16.30
N VAL A 136 2.60 -20.42 -16.86
CA VAL A 136 2.04 -19.26 -17.57
C VAL A 136 1.40 -18.33 -16.54
N HIS A 137 1.92 -17.11 -16.42
CA HIS A 137 1.33 -16.06 -15.58
C HIS A 137 0.43 -15.13 -16.40
N PRO A 138 -0.61 -14.53 -15.78
CA PRO A 138 -1.01 -14.69 -14.39
C PRO A 138 -1.65 -16.04 -14.08
N ILE A 139 -1.37 -16.60 -12.89
CA ILE A 139 -2.00 -17.82 -12.41
C ILE A 139 -3.31 -17.48 -11.73
N LYS A 140 -4.42 -18.02 -12.22
CA LYS A 140 -5.76 -17.80 -11.65
C LYS A 140 -5.98 -18.71 -10.44
N ALA A 141 -6.83 -18.30 -9.50
CA ALA A 141 -7.11 -19.03 -8.28
C ALA A 141 -7.90 -20.34 -8.50
N ASP A 142 -8.50 -20.55 -9.68
CA ASP A 142 -9.12 -21.83 -10.04
C ASP A 142 -8.12 -23.01 -9.98
N ALA A 143 -6.83 -22.74 -10.24
CA ALA A 143 -5.77 -23.74 -10.07
C ALA A 143 -5.55 -24.15 -8.59
N LEU A 144 -5.87 -23.28 -7.63
CA LEU A 144 -5.80 -23.54 -6.19
C LEU A 144 -7.03 -24.28 -5.64
N LYS A 145 -8.17 -24.19 -6.33
CA LYS A 145 -9.45 -24.72 -5.83
C LYS A 145 -9.40 -26.20 -5.47
N PRO A 146 -8.84 -27.12 -6.30
CA PRO A 146 -8.74 -28.54 -5.92
C PRO A 146 -7.90 -28.80 -4.67
N VAL A 147 -6.91 -27.95 -4.39
CA VAL A 147 -6.08 -28.04 -3.18
C VAL A 147 -6.92 -27.67 -1.95
N ILE A 148 -7.68 -26.58 -2.02
CA ILE A 148 -8.58 -26.16 -0.94
C ILE A 148 -9.63 -27.22 -0.64
N GLU A 149 -10.23 -27.81 -1.68
CA GLU A 149 -11.20 -28.91 -1.56
C GLU A 149 -10.60 -30.13 -0.84
N ALA A 150 -9.36 -30.51 -1.20
CA ALA A 150 -8.64 -31.61 -0.54
C ALA A 150 -8.37 -31.34 0.95
N TYR A 151 -8.03 -30.10 1.32
CA TYR A 151 -7.88 -29.70 2.72
C TYR A 151 -9.21 -29.77 3.48
N ALA A 152 -10.31 -29.31 2.86
CA ALA A 152 -11.66 -29.38 3.43
C ALA A 152 -12.10 -30.83 3.64
N ASP A 153 -11.87 -31.72 2.67
CA ASP A 153 -12.16 -33.17 2.77
C ASP A 153 -11.35 -33.85 3.88
N ALA A 154 -10.12 -33.38 4.12
CA ALA A 154 -9.29 -33.83 5.23
C ALA A 154 -9.70 -33.23 6.59
N GLY A 155 -10.67 -32.31 6.64
CA GLY A 155 -11.09 -31.59 7.84
C GLY A 155 -10.04 -30.60 8.35
N THR A 156 -9.14 -30.15 7.49
CA THR A 156 -8.06 -29.21 7.82
C THR A 156 -8.35 -27.86 7.17
N PRO A 157 -8.38 -26.74 7.93
CA PRO A 157 -8.64 -25.44 7.36
C PRO A 157 -7.48 -24.98 6.47
N PHE A 158 -7.80 -24.37 5.31
CA PHE A 158 -6.84 -23.72 4.44
C PHE A 158 -6.65 -22.27 4.88
N ASN A 159 -5.56 -21.97 5.58
CA ASN A 159 -5.31 -20.65 6.16
C ASN A 159 -4.34 -19.82 5.31
N LEU A 160 -4.77 -18.61 4.94
CA LEU A 160 -4.00 -17.61 4.22
C LEU A 160 -3.69 -16.41 5.14
N GLY A 161 -2.56 -15.74 4.87
CA GLY A 161 -2.16 -14.53 5.58
C GLY A 161 -2.52 -13.26 4.80
N MET A 162 -2.96 -12.23 5.52
CA MET A 162 -3.07 -10.84 5.02
C MET A 162 -2.56 -9.89 6.08
N VAL A 163 -2.25 -8.64 5.70
CA VAL A 163 -1.56 -7.71 6.61
C VAL A 163 -2.50 -6.95 7.54
N PHE A 164 -3.73 -6.66 7.08
CA PHE A 164 -4.73 -5.94 7.86
C PHE A 164 -6.11 -6.03 7.19
N PRO A 165 -7.26 -6.05 7.93
CA PRO A 165 -8.58 -6.24 7.35
C PRO A 165 -9.00 -5.21 6.30
N VAL A 166 -8.50 -3.97 6.37
CA VAL A 166 -8.81 -2.89 5.42
C VAL A 166 -7.63 -2.59 4.48
N SER A 167 -6.81 -3.60 4.18
CA SER A 167 -5.70 -3.49 3.24
C SER A 167 -6.10 -3.90 1.83
N THR A 168 -5.45 -3.30 0.84
CA THR A 168 -5.46 -3.76 -0.55
C THR A 168 -5.07 -5.23 -0.65
N HIS A 169 -4.04 -5.68 0.07
CA HIS A 169 -3.65 -7.08 0.19
C HIS A 169 -4.82 -8.03 0.54
N ASN A 170 -5.67 -7.64 1.50
CA ASN A 170 -6.85 -8.43 1.85
C ASN A 170 -7.89 -8.40 0.73
N TYR A 171 -8.11 -7.22 0.12
CA TYR A 171 -9.10 -7.08 -0.94
C TYR A 171 -8.68 -7.76 -2.23
N GLU A 172 -7.41 -7.70 -2.59
CA GLU A 172 -6.84 -8.36 -3.78
C GLU A 172 -6.76 -9.87 -3.61
N LEU A 173 -6.37 -10.36 -2.43
CA LEU A 173 -6.42 -11.79 -2.11
C LEU A 173 -7.85 -12.33 -2.26
N ARG A 174 -8.84 -11.64 -1.69
CA ARG A 174 -10.26 -11.99 -1.83
C ARG A 174 -10.75 -11.86 -3.26
N TYR A 175 -10.30 -10.86 -3.99
CA TYR A 175 -10.64 -10.66 -5.39
C TYR A 175 -10.11 -11.80 -6.25
N TRP A 176 -8.83 -12.16 -6.10
CA TRP A 176 -8.21 -13.27 -6.81
C TRP A 176 -8.90 -14.60 -6.54
N LEU A 177 -9.17 -14.92 -5.28
CA LEU A 177 -9.91 -16.12 -4.87
C LEU A 177 -11.31 -16.14 -5.53
N ALA A 178 -12.06 -15.04 -5.43
CA ALA A 178 -13.39 -14.92 -5.99
C ALA A 178 -13.42 -15.02 -7.53
N ALA A 179 -12.44 -14.44 -8.22
CA ALA A 179 -12.28 -14.57 -9.67
C ALA A 179 -11.99 -16.02 -10.10
N GLY A 180 -11.40 -16.85 -9.22
CA GLY A 180 -11.21 -18.30 -9.40
C GLY A 180 -12.38 -19.16 -8.92
N GLY A 181 -13.50 -18.53 -8.49
CA GLY A 181 -14.69 -19.24 -8.02
C GLY A 181 -14.57 -19.81 -6.60
N ILE A 182 -13.69 -19.24 -5.77
CA ILE A 182 -13.51 -19.60 -4.35
C ILE A 182 -14.13 -18.48 -3.51
N ASN A 183 -15.03 -18.83 -2.58
CA ASN A 183 -15.61 -17.87 -1.65
C ASN A 183 -14.66 -17.60 -0.48
N PRO A 184 -14.09 -16.38 -0.33
CA PRO A 184 -13.19 -16.06 0.76
C PRO A 184 -13.90 -15.73 2.08
N GLY A 185 -15.24 -15.75 2.10
CA GLY A 185 -16.08 -15.34 3.22
C GLY A 185 -16.36 -13.84 3.27
N VAL A 186 -17.25 -13.45 4.18
CA VAL A 186 -17.65 -12.05 4.41
C VAL A 186 -17.55 -11.68 5.89
N TYR A 187 -17.49 -10.38 6.16
CA TYR A 187 -17.60 -9.78 7.49
C TYR A 187 -19.05 -9.46 7.81
N SER A 188 -19.36 -9.32 9.10
CA SER A 188 -20.61 -8.73 9.55
C SER A 188 -20.36 -7.86 10.79
N PRO A 189 -21.31 -7.03 11.23
CA PRO A 189 -21.18 -6.29 12.47
C PRO A 189 -20.94 -7.17 13.70
N ASP A 190 -21.49 -8.39 13.70
CA ASP A 190 -21.39 -9.34 14.81
C ASP A 190 -20.19 -10.30 14.66
N ASP A 191 -19.60 -10.39 13.47
CA ASP A 191 -18.44 -11.24 13.17
C ASP A 191 -17.45 -10.51 12.25
N VAL A 192 -16.42 -9.94 12.85
CA VAL A 192 -15.36 -9.19 12.17
C VAL A 192 -14.20 -10.08 11.71
N SER A 193 -14.36 -11.42 11.73
CA SER A 193 -13.34 -12.36 11.25
C SER A 193 -13.21 -12.36 9.72
N GLY A 194 -14.30 -12.02 9.02
CA GLY A 194 -14.36 -12.07 7.55
C GLY A 194 -14.45 -13.50 6.99
N GLN A 195 -14.92 -14.44 7.78
CA GLN A 195 -14.91 -15.88 7.45
C GLN A 195 -16.30 -16.46 7.21
N ILE A 196 -17.37 -15.67 7.34
CA ILE A 196 -18.75 -16.15 7.18
C ILE A 196 -18.95 -16.72 5.77
N GLY A 197 -19.28 -18.01 5.69
CA GLY A 197 -19.50 -18.74 4.41
C GLY A 197 -18.21 -18.96 3.59
N GLY A 198 -17.03 -18.71 4.16
CA GLY A 198 -15.75 -18.86 3.46
C GLY A 198 -15.29 -20.32 3.30
N GLU A 199 -14.64 -20.60 2.18
CA GLU A 199 -13.97 -21.86 1.87
C GLU A 199 -12.51 -21.86 2.38
N VAL A 200 -11.98 -20.69 2.80
CA VAL A 200 -10.65 -20.47 3.33
C VAL A 200 -10.71 -19.64 4.61
N LEU A 201 -9.66 -19.74 5.44
CA LEU A 201 -9.43 -18.79 6.53
C LEU A 201 -8.42 -17.74 6.06
N ILE A 202 -8.65 -16.48 6.45
CA ILE A 202 -7.72 -15.39 6.17
C ILE A 202 -7.39 -14.70 7.50
N SER A 203 -6.12 -14.75 7.90
CA SER A 203 -5.64 -14.26 9.20
C SER A 203 -4.65 -13.12 9.06
N VAL A 204 -4.62 -12.23 10.08
CA VAL A 204 -3.69 -11.09 10.10
C VAL A 204 -2.29 -11.54 10.49
N THR A 205 -1.30 -11.23 9.67
CA THR A 205 0.12 -11.43 9.93
C THR A 205 0.90 -10.17 9.56
N PRO A 206 1.74 -9.61 10.45
CA PRO A 206 2.58 -8.47 10.09
C PRO A 206 3.54 -8.78 8.93
N PRO A 207 3.79 -7.85 7.98
CA PRO A 207 4.57 -8.11 6.79
C PRO A 207 5.93 -8.79 7.03
N PRO A 208 6.80 -8.34 7.95
CA PRO A 208 8.10 -8.98 8.16
C PRO A 208 8.02 -10.40 8.74
N GLN A 209 6.86 -10.81 9.27
CA GLN A 209 6.63 -12.15 9.85
C GLN A 209 6.07 -13.16 8.84
N MET A 210 5.58 -12.70 7.67
CA MET A 210 4.95 -13.56 6.67
C MET A 210 5.82 -14.75 6.25
N PRO A 211 7.11 -14.57 5.87
CA PRO A 211 7.95 -15.73 5.47
C PRO A 211 8.13 -16.74 6.59
N ALA A 212 8.36 -16.29 7.82
CA ALA A 212 8.54 -17.19 8.97
C ALA A 212 7.25 -17.94 9.33
N THR A 213 6.09 -17.29 9.21
CA THR A 213 4.77 -17.89 9.47
C THR A 213 4.41 -18.91 8.40
N LEU A 214 4.79 -18.65 7.12
CA LEU A 214 4.68 -19.61 6.01
C LEU A 214 5.58 -20.84 6.25
N GLU A 215 6.86 -20.63 6.59
CA GLU A 215 7.83 -21.68 6.85
C GLU A 215 7.40 -22.57 8.01
N ALA A 216 6.76 -22.01 9.03
CA ALA A 216 6.19 -22.72 10.17
C ALA A 216 4.90 -23.49 9.83
N GLY A 217 4.32 -23.30 8.64
CA GLY A 217 3.06 -23.93 8.23
C GLY A 217 1.82 -23.41 8.94
N THR A 218 1.92 -22.27 9.65
CA THR A 218 0.77 -21.62 10.30
C THR A 218 -0.18 -21.00 9.28
N ILE A 219 0.39 -20.45 8.19
CA ILE A 219 -0.32 -20.05 6.99
C ILE A 219 0.22 -20.84 5.80
N LEU A 220 -0.62 -21.09 4.81
CA LEU A 220 -0.30 -21.87 3.61
C LEU A 220 0.03 -21.01 2.41
N GLY A 221 -0.26 -19.73 2.50
CA GLY A 221 0.04 -18.68 1.55
C GLY A 221 -0.31 -17.33 2.16
N TYR A 222 0.01 -16.25 1.46
CA TYR A 222 -0.26 -14.88 1.93
C TYR A 222 -0.28 -13.88 0.79
N ALA A 223 -0.91 -12.72 1.04
CA ALA A 223 -0.76 -11.51 0.23
C ALA A 223 0.03 -10.46 1.03
N VAL A 224 1.12 -9.95 0.47
CA VAL A 224 1.99 -8.97 1.13
C VAL A 224 2.77 -8.12 0.12
N GLY A 225 3.16 -6.91 0.55
CA GLY A 225 4.10 -6.05 -0.19
C GLY A 225 5.54 -6.57 -0.13
N GLU A 226 6.37 -6.08 -1.05
CA GLU A 226 7.78 -6.44 -1.09
C GLU A 226 8.58 -5.81 0.08
N PRO A 227 9.68 -6.46 0.52
CA PRO A 227 10.40 -7.56 -0.16
C PRO A 227 10.01 -8.96 0.33
N TRP A 228 8.88 -9.14 0.99
CA TRP A 228 8.60 -10.36 1.74
C TRP A 228 8.18 -11.55 0.87
N ASN A 229 7.70 -11.32 -0.36
CA ASN A 229 7.53 -12.40 -1.34
C ASN A 229 8.88 -12.86 -1.87
N GLN A 230 9.75 -11.92 -2.25
CA GLN A 230 11.10 -12.24 -2.72
C GLN A 230 11.96 -12.88 -1.62
N ALA A 231 11.73 -12.55 -0.35
CA ALA A 231 12.38 -13.22 0.79
C ALA A 231 11.96 -14.69 0.88
N ALA A 232 10.71 -15.05 0.60
CA ALA A 232 10.28 -16.45 0.56
C ALA A 232 10.88 -17.21 -0.61
N VAL A 233 10.98 -16.60 -1.79
CA VAL A 233 11.66 -17.18 -2.96
C VAL A 233 13.15 -17.41 -2.66
N ALA A 234 13.84 -16.40 -2.13
CA ALA A 234 15.26 -16.49 -1.82
C ALA A 234 15.58 -17.56 -0.77
N LYS A 235 14.66 -17.79 0.19
CA LYS A 235 14.76 -18.89 1.17
C LYS A 235 14.32 -20.24 0.62
N GLY A 236 13.71 -20.30 -0.56
CA GLY A 236 13.15 -21.54 -1.13
C GLY A 236 11.98 -22.11 -0.33
N ILE A 237 11.15 -21.29 0.30
CA ILE A 237 10.02 -21.71 1.14
C ILE A 237 8.65 -21.38 0.54
N GLY A 238 8.59 -20.54 -0.50
CA GLY A 238 7.34 -20.16 -1.13
C GLY A 238 7.52 -19.70 -2.56
N VAL A 239 6.42 -19.71 -3.31
CA VAL A 239 6.33 -19.35 -4.72
C VAL A 239 5.24 -18.28 -4.88
N PRO A 240 5.57 -17.07 -5.35
CA PRO A 240 4.57 -16.10 -5.80
C PRO A 240 3.80 -16.66 -6.99
N VAL A 241 2.49 -16.68 -6.89
CA VAL A 241 1.62 -17.21 -7.96
C VAL A 241 1.02 -16.12 -8.81
N ILE A 242 0.91 -14.91 -8.28
CA ILE A 242 0.35 -13.75 -8.98
C ILE A 242 0.82 -12.45 -8.33
N THR A 243 1.04 -11.42 -9.14
CA THR A 243 1.24 -10.04 -8.65
C THR A 243 -0.09 -9.30 -8.56
N ASP A 244 -0.18 -8.26 -7.75
CA ASP A 244 -1.35 -7.39 -7.69
C ASP A 244 -1.61 -6.66 -9.01
N ALA A 245 -0.54 -6.28 -9.73
CA ALA A 245 -0.64 -5.73 -11.09
C ALA A 245 -1.34 -6.68 -12.09
N ASP A 246 -1.25 -7.99 -11.87
CA ASP A 246 -1.97 -8.99 -12.65
C ASP A 246 -3.44 -9.15 -12.21
N ILE A 247 -3.76 -8.79 -10.95
CA ILE A 247 -5.14 -8.78 -10.44
C ILE A 247 -5.86 -7.52 -10.91
N TRP A 248 -5.22 -6.38 -10.75
CA TRP A 248 -5.67 -5.07 -11.22
C TRP A 248 -4.47 -4.19 -11.59
N LYS A 249 -4.27 -3.97 -12.87
CA LYS A 249 -3.15 -3.19 -13.37
C LYS A 249 -3.19 -1.75 -12.85
N ASN A 250 -2.06 -1.29 -12.31
CA ASN A 250 -1.91 0.04 -11.71
C ASN A 250 -2.87 0.28 -10.55
N ASN A 251 -3.08 -0.73 -9.71
CA ASN A 251 -3.87 -0.59 -8.50
C ASN A 251 -3.18 0.36 -7.48
N PRO A 252 -3.95 1.22 -6.77
CA PRO A 252 -3.42 2.06 -5.69
C PRO A 252 -3.13 1.22 -4.45
N GLU A 253 -1.97 1.41 -3.82
CA GLU A 253 -1.58 0.54 -2.73
C GLU A 253 -1.43 1.27 -1.40
N LYS A 254 -0.53 2.26 -1.29
CA LYS A 254 -0.28 3.00 -0.07
C LYS A 254 -0.62 4.48 -0.22
N VAL A 255 -0.84 5.12 0.92
CA VAL A 255 -1.06 6.56 1.01
C VAL A 255 -0.22 7.16 2.13
N PHE A 256 0.07 8.45 2.03
CA PHE A 256 0.61 9.22 3.15
C PHE A 256 -0.53 9.82 3.95
N GLY A 257 -0.76 9.28 5.15
CA GLY A 257 -1.88 9.65 6.00
C GLY A 257 -1.51 10.64 7.11
N LEU A 258 -2.39 11.60 7.34
CA LEU A 258 -2.31 12.65 8.37
C LEU A 258 -3.66 12.77 9.08
N THR A 259 -3.69 13.33 10.29
CA THR A 259 -4.98 13.76 10.85
C THR A 259 -5.47 15.03 10.16
N ALA A 260 -6.80 15.19 10.02
CA ALA A 260 -7.38 16.43 9.49
C ALA A 260 -6.99 17.64 10.37
N GLU A 261 -6.93 17.45 11.69
CA GLU A 261 -6.49 18.48 12.63
C GLU A 261 -5.06 18.95 12.36
N PHE A 262 -4.15 18.01 12.07
CA PHE A 262 -2.76 18.36 11.71
C PHE A 262 -2.71 19.19 10.43
N VAL A 263 -3.44 18.79 9.40
CA VAL A 263 -3.48 19.50 8.11
C VAL A 263 -4.06 20.90 8.26
N ASP A 264 -5.14 21.04 9.03
CA ASP A 264 -5.79 22.34 9.28
C ASP A 264 -4.89 23.28 10.09
N ALA A 265 -4.14 22.74 11.06
CA ALA A 265 -3.23 23.53 11.90
C ALA A 265 -1.90 23.84 11.22
N ASN A 266 -1.46 23.03 10.26
CA ASN A 266 -0.13 23.09 9.65
C ASN A 266 -0.20 23.04 8.10
N PRO A 267 -0.92 23.93 7.43
CA PRO A 267 -1.11 23.86 5.98
C PRO A 267 0.20 24.05 5.17
N GLN A 268 1.13 24.90 5.61
CA GLN A 268 2.41 25.07 4.90
C GLN A 268 3.34 23.88 5.14
N THR A 269 3.36 23.34 6.34
CA THR A 269 4.08 22.09 6.66
C THR A 269 3.55 20.93 5.81
N THR A 270 2.23 20.78 5.68
CA THR A 270 1.59 19.76 4.84
C THR A 270 1.95 19.93 3.36
N LEU A 271 1.96 21.16 2.87
CA LEU A 271 2.38 21.49 1.51
C LEU A 271 3.85 21.10 1.28
N ALA A 272 4.74 21.47 2.21
CA ALA A 272 6.17 21.16 2.16
C ALA A 272 6.43 19.66 2.16
N LEU A 273 5.74 18.89 3.04
CA LEU A 273 5.77 17.41 3.05
C LEU A 273 5.36 16.83 1.70
N THR A 274 4.24 17.30 1.14
CA THR A 274 3.72 16.81 -0.15
C THR A 274 4.71 17.10 -1.28
N LYS A 275 5.33 18.30 -1.31
CA LYS A 275 6.37 18.66 -2.28
C LYS A 275 7.59 17.73 -2.19
N ALA A 276 8.08 17.47 -0.99
CA ALA A 276 9.23 16.60 -0.76
C ALA A 276 8.95 15.15 -1.23
N LEU A 277 7.75 14.63 -0.95
CA LEU A 277 7.33 13.28 -1.37
C LEU A 277 7.15 13.18 -2.89
N ILE A 278 6.58 14.19 -3.54
CA ILE A 278 6.48 14.25 -5.02
C ILE A 278 7.89 14.18 -5.64
N ARG A 279 8.84 14.96 -5.13
CA ARG A 279 10.24 14.95 -5.62
C ARG A 279 10.88 13.57 -5.45
N ALA A 280 10.66 12.93 -4.32
CA ALA A 280 11.17 11.58 -4.06
C ALA A 280 10.57 10.55 -5.04
N ALA A 281 9.28 10.63 -5.31
CA ALA A 281 8.59 9.77 -6.27
C ALA A 281 9.11 10.00 -7.71
N ILE A 282 9.28 11.25 -8.13
CA ILE A 282 9.90 11.60 -9.43
C ILE A 282 11.29 10.97 -9.53
N TRP A 283 12.14 11.14 -8.51
CA TRP A 283 13.49 10.59 -8.49
C TRP A 283 13.48 9.05 -8.58
N LEU A 284 12.55 8.38 -7.91
CA LEU A 284 12.42 6.92 -7.95
C LEU A 284 12.10 6.40 -9.35
N ASP A 285 11.28 7.10 -10.13
CA ASP A 285 10.83 6.65 -11.46
C ASP A 285 11.58 7.33 -12.62
N GLU A 286 12.59 8.16 -12.33
CA GLU A 286 13.36 8.87 -13.34
C GLU A 286 14.03 7.90 -14.32
N GLY A 287 14.00 8.25 -15.63
CA GLY A 287 14.80 7.62 -16.67
C GLY A 287 14.67 6.08 -16.71
N ASP A 288 13.46 5.53 -16.71
CA ASP A 288 13.21 4.08 -16.69
C ASP A 288 13.85 3.38 -15.49
N ASN A 289 13.67 3.95 -14.30
CA ASN A 289 14.11 3.38 -13.02
C ASN A 289 15.65 3.44 -12.78
N VAL A 290 16.37 4.38 -13.40
CA VAL A 290 17.85 4.46 -13.28
C VAL A 290 18.35 4.60 -11.84
N ASN A 291 17.55 5.21 -10.96
CA ASN A 291 17.90 5.46 -9.56
C ASN A 291 17.53 4.29 -8.61
N ARG A 292 16.85 3.25 -9.12
CA ARG A 292 16.35 2.16 -8.28
C ARG A 292 17.47 1.34 -7.63
N ALA A 293 18.63 1.23 -8.26
CA ALA A 293 19.79 0.55 -7.65
C ALA A 293 20.27 1.29 -6.40
N GLU A 294 20.33 2.64 -6.43
CA GLU A 294 20.67 3.44 -5.24
C GLU A 294 19.55 3.33 -4.18
N ALA A 295 18.29 3.36 -4.59
CA ALA A 295 17.16 3.18 -3.68
C ALA A 295 17.22 1.82 -2.94
N VAL A 296 17.62 0.75 -3.62
CA VAL A 296 17.82 -0.58 -3.02
C VAL A 296 18.87 -0.52 -1.90
N GLU A 297 20.02 0.12 -2.14
CA GLU A 297 21.08 0.24 -1.12
C GLU A 297 20.62 1.08 0.09
N ILE A 298 19.79 2.09 -0.14
CA ILE A 298 19.18 2.88 0.94
C ILE A 298 18.22 2.02 1.74
N LEU A 299 17.26 1.38 1.07
CA LEU A 299 16.22 0.58 1.71
C LEU A 299 16.76 -0.65 2.44
N ALA A 300 17.88 -1.21 2.00
CA ALA A 300 18.54 -2.35 2.66
C ALA A 300 19.11 -2.01 4.04
N ARG A 301 19.30 -0.74 4.36
CA ARG A 301 19.79 -0.33 5.69
C ARG A 301 18.80 -0.70 6.79
N SER A 302 19.31 -1.04 7.96
CA SER A 302 18.53 -1.53 9.11
C SER A 302 17.48 -0.52 9.63
N GLU A 303 17.74 0.77 9.46
CA GLU A 303 16.86 1.87 9.83
C GLU A 303 15.63 1.98 8.93
N TYR A 304 15.67 1.40 7.72
CA TYR A 304 14.56 1.37 6.77
C TYR A 304 13.96 -0.04 6.69
N VAL A 305 13.99 -0.69 5.53
CA VAL A 305 13.44 -2.05 5.35
C VAL A 305 14.30 -3.10 6.05
N GLY A 306 15.63 -3.01 5.85
CA GLY A 306 16.59 -3.88 6.52
C GLY A 306 16.59 -5.33 6.02
N ALA A 307 16.06 -5.57 4.81
CA ALA A 307 16.20 -6.85 4.12
C ALA A 307 17.47 -6.87 3.25
N ASP A 308 17.89 -8.05 2.81
CA ASP A 308 19.03 -8.20 1.90
C ASP A 308 18.82 -7.37 0.61
N ALA A 309 19.85 -6.61 0.21
CA ALA A 309 19.77 -5.77 -0.99
C ALA A 309 19.46 -6.58 -2.26
N ALA A 310 19.98 -7.80 -2.39
CA ALA A 310 19.70 -8.65 -3.53
C ALA A 310 18.22 -9.09 -3.57
N VAL A 311 17.60 -9.28 -2.40
CA VAL A 311 16.17 -9.60 -2.27
C VAL A 311 15.32 -8.39 -2.67
N ILE A 312 15.63 -7.21 -2.13
CA ILE A 312 14.93 -5.96 -2.49
C ILE A 312 15.06 -5.67 -3.99
N ALA A 313 16.25 -5.85 -4.56
CA ALA A 313 16.52 -5.60 -5.98
C ALA A 313 15.64 -6.43 -6.92
N ASN A 314 15.22 -7.63 -6.51
CA ASN A 314 14.42 -8.52 -7.35
C ASN A 314 13.08 -7.94 -7.78
N SER A 315 12.51 -7.01 -7.01
CA SER A 315 11.24 -6.33 -7.32
C SER A 315 11.41 -4.84 -7.65
N MET A 316 12.45 -4.21 -7.09
CA MET A 316 12.65 -2.76 -7.24
C MET A 316 13.32 -2.35 -8.56
N THR A 317 14.04 -3.26 -9.23
CA THR A 317 14.85 -2.93 -10.41
C THR A 317 14.26 -3.40 -11.74
N GLY A 318 12.93 -3.52 -11.82
CA GLY A 318 12.22 -3.84 -13.07
C GLY A 318 12.16 -5.34 -13.41
N THR A 319 12.36 -6.19 -12.42
CA THR A 319 12.21 -7.65 -12.53
C THR A 319 11.38 -8.20 -11.38
N PHE A 320 10.91 -9.44 -11.52
CA PHE A 320 10.26 -10.19 -10.45
C PHE A 320 10.61 -11.68 -10.58
N GLU A 321 10.99 -12.33 -9.48
CA GLU A 321 11.36 -13.74 -9.46
C GLU A 321 10.22 -14.57 -8.86
N PHE A 322 9.67 -15.51 -9.65
CA PHE A 322 8.55 -16.37 -9.22
C PHE A 322 9.04 -17.66 -8.56
N GLU A 323 10.03 -18.32 -9.13
CA GLU A 323 10.74 -19.47 -8.55
C GLU A 323 12.25 -19.20 -8.68
N PRO A 324 13.12 -19.82 -7.87
CA PRO A 324 14.56 -19.65 -8.01
C PRO A 324 15.02 -19.90 -9.46
N GLY A 325 15.52 -18.83 -10.12
CA GLY A 325 15.94 -18.85 -11.52
C GLY A 325 14.84 -18.55 -12.53
N ASP A 326 13.57 -18.33 -12.14
CA ASP A 326 12.51 -17.85 -13.01
C ASP A 326 12.25 -16.35 -12.76
N LYS A 327 13.26 -15.54 -13.07
CA LYS A 327 13.19 -14.08 -13.02
C LYS A 327 12.65 -13.53 -14.34
N ARG A 328 11.60 -12.72 -14.26
CA ARG A 328 10.91 -12.15 -15.42
C ARG A 328 10.95 -10.63 -15.40
N PRO A 329 10.90 -9.95 -16.57
CA PRO A 329 10.72 -8.51 -16.63
C PRO A 329 9.41 -8.09 -15.97
N ALA A 330 9.48 -7.10 -15.09
CA ALA A 330 8.34 -6.48 -14.40
C ALA A 330 8.66 -5.01 -14.10
N PRO A 331 8.81 -4.15 -15.13
CA PRO A 331 9.26 -2.77 -14.96
C PRO A 331 8.29 -1.91 -14.16
N ASP A 332 7.02 -2.28 -14.17
CA ASP A 332 5.94 -1.59 -13.45
C ASP A 332 5.43 -2.38 -12.23
N PHE A 333 6.24 -3.30 -11.71
CA PHE A 333 5.86 -4.05 -10.50
C PHE A 333 5.61 -3.11 -9.31
N ASN A 334 6.43 -2.07 -9.15
CA ASN A 334 6.25 -1.02 -8.16
C ASN A 334 6.46 0.34 -8.83
N VAL A 335 5.43 1.15 -8.90
CA VAL A 335 5.42 2.45 -9.57
C VAL A 335 5.22 3.55 -8.55
N PHE A 336 6.14 4.55 -8.53
CA PHE A 336 6.09 5.61 -7.53
C PHE A 336 5.64 6.96 -8.10
N PHE A 337 5.76 7.20 -9.41
CA PHE A 337 5.36 8.47 -10.01
C PHE A 337 4.64 8.33 -11.35
N ARG A 338 5.12 7.44 -12.24
CA ARG A 338 4.48 7.19 -13.54
C ARG A 338 3.00 6.87 -13.36
N TYR A 339 2.20 7.10 -14.43
CA TYR A 339 0.75 6.85 -14.44
C TYR A 339 -0.01 7.61 -13.35
N ASN A 340 0.51 8.79 -12.97
CA ASN A 340 -0.04 9.61 -11.88
C ASN A 340 -0.16 8.84 -10.55
N ALA A 341 0.82 7.98 -10.23
CA ALA A 341 0.81 7.12 -9.06
C ALA A 341 0.63 7.90 -7.75
N THR A 342 1.17 9.12 -7.68
CA THR A 342 1.14 9.93 -6.46
C THR A 342 -0.09 10.82 -6.31
N PHE A 343 -0.89 10.98 -7.37
CA PHE A 343 -2.10 11.78 -7.29
C PHE A 343 -3.20 11.00 -6.56
N PRO A 344 -3.78 11.55 -5.47
CA PRO A 344 -4.78 10.84 -4.66
C PRO A 344 -6.16 10.93 -5.34
N TYR A 345 -6.44 10.01 -6.27
CA TYR A 345 -7.70 9.95 -7.00
C TYR A 345 -8.87 9.55 -6.09
N TYR A 346 -9.99 10.22 -6.22
CA TYR A 346 -11.23 9.84 -5.53
C TYR A 346 -11.71 8.44 -5.95
N SER A 347 -11.53 8.07 -7.22
CA SER A 347 -11.86 6.73 -7.72
C SER A 347 -11.12 5.63 -6.97
N ASP A 348 -9.85 5.86 -6.53
CA ASP A 348 -9.06 4.88 -5.80
C ASP A 348 -9.67 4.66 -4.38
N ALA A 349 -10.10 5.75 -3.73
CA ALA A 349 -10.85 5.66 -2.47
C ALA A 349 -12.21 4.96 -2.63
N VAL A 350 -12.94 5.28 -3.70
CA VAL A 350 -14.23 4.64 -4.02
C VAL A 350 -14.05 3.15 -4.24
N TRP A 351 -12.99 2.69 -4.94
CA TRP A 351 -12.75 1.26 -5.09
C TRP A 351 -12.59 0.56 -3.74
N THR A 352 -11.80 1.14 -2.84
CA THR A 352 -11.66 0.61 -1.46
C THR A 352 -13.00 0.49 -0.75
N LEU A 353 -13.85 1.51 -0.83
CA LEU A 353 -15.20 1.49 -0.25
C LEU A 353 -16.09 0.41 -0.89
N THR A 354 -15.97 0.18 -2.21
CA THR A 354 -16.69 -0.90 -2.89
C THR A 354 -16.27 -2.28 -2.39
N GLN A 355 -14.96 -2.49 -2.14
CA GLN A 355 -14.48 -3.74 -1.56
C GLN A 355 -14.91 -3.89 -0.09
N MET A 356 -14.87 -2.83 0.71
CA MET A 356 -15.44 -2.84 2.07
C MET A 356 -16.92 -3.22 2.06
N ARG A 357 -17.69 -2.73 1.09
CA ARG A 357 -19.09 -3.08 0.93
C ARG A 357 -19.26 -4.53 0.45
N ARG A 358 -18.53 -4.92 -0.60
CA ARG A 358 -18.56 -6.27 -1.18
C ARG A 358 -18.33 -7.35 -0.14
N TRP A 359 -17.42 -7.10 0.79
CA TRP A 359 -17.02 -8.07 1.81
C TRP A 359 -17.72 -7.89 3.16
N GLY A 360 -18.71 -6.97 3.27
CA GLY A 360 -19.56 -6.83 4.45
C GLY A 360 -19.01 -5.97 5.58
N GLN A 361 -17.87 -5.30 5.38
CA GLN A 361 -17.33 -4.32 6.34
C GLN A 361 -18.19 -3.06 6.42
N ILE A 362 -18.82 -2.69 5.31
CA ILE A 362 -19.94 -1.74 5.25
C ILE A 362 -21.20 -2.59 5.17
N ALA A 363 -21.90 -2.76 6.30
CA ALA A 363 -23.03 -3.67 6.42
C ALA A 363 -24.24 -3.24 5.61
N GLU A 364 -24.50 -1.92 5.55
CA GLU A 364 -25.69 -1.36 4.92
C GLU A 364 -25.43 -0.95 3.47
N ALA A 365 -26.45 -1.06 2.61
CA ALA A 365 -26.44 -0.47 1.29
C ALA A 365 -26.26 1.06 1.36
N LYS A 366 -25.44 1.61 0.46
CA LYS A 366 -25.15 3.04 0.37
C LYS A 366 -25.45 3.55 -1.05
N PRO A 367 -26.02 4.75 -1.21
CA PRO A 367 -26.16 5.35 -2.54
C PRO A 367 -24.79 5.78 -3.11
N ASP A 368 -24.68 5.87 -4.43
CA ASP A 368 -23.42 6.26 -5.12
C ASP A 368 -22.85 7.58 -4.58
N ALA A 369 -23.69 8.57 -4.28
CA ALA A 369 -23.27 9.84 -3.70
C ALA A 369 -22.51 9.69 -2.37
N TRP A 370 -22.86 8.69 -1.55
CA TRP A 370 -22.17 8.44 -0.28
C TRP A 370 -20.71 8.03 -0.48
N TYR A 371 -20.42 7.22 -1.53
CA TYR A 371 -19.05 6.82 -1.87
C TYR A 371 -18.22 8.02 -2.30
N ASP A 372 -18.78 8.88 -3.16
CA ASP A 372 -18.16 10.13 -3.60
C ASP A 372 -17.85 11.08 -2.44
N GLU A 373 -18.86 11.35 -1.59
CA GLU A 373 -18.72 12.23 -0.42
C GLU A 373 -17.68 11.69 0.57
N THR A 374 -17.67 10.39 0.81
CA THR A 374 -16.71 9.75 1.71
C THR A 374 -15.28 9.84 1.13
N ALA A 375 -15.10 9.54 -0.15
CA ALA A 375 -13.80 9.66 -0.82
C ALA A 375 -13.25 11.09 -0.72
N LYS A 376 -14.08 12.10 -1.00
CA LYS A 376 -13.71 13.53 -0.92
C LYS A 376 -13.42 14.00 0.51
N SER A 377 -14.00 13.37 1.52
CA SER A 377 -13.70 13.70 2.91
C SER A 377 -12.28 13.30 3.30
N VAL A 378 -11.73 12.24 2.69
CA VAL A 378 -10.42 11.65 3.03
C VAL A 378 -9.33 12.06 2.06
N TYR A 379 -9.54 11.93 0.76
CA TYR A 379 -8.54 12.22 -0.27
C TYR A 379 -8.51 13.72 -0.59
N LYS A 380 -7.30 14.31 -0.65
CA LYS A 380 -7.09 15.77 -0.79
C LYS A 380 -6.25 16.12 -2.02
N PRO A 381 -6.75 15.86 -3.26
CA PRO A 381 -6.03 16.18 -4.48
C PRO A 381 -5.79 17.69 -4.68
N ASP A 382 -6.55 18.55 -4.03
CA ASP A 382 -6.33 19.99 -4.00
C ASP A 382 -4.98 20.37 -3.37
N ILE A 383 -4.59 19.73 -2.27
CA ILE A 383 -3.27 19.92 -1.64
C ILE A 383 -2.16 19.44 -2.58
N TYR A 384 -2.35 18.27 -3.22
CA TYR A 384 -1.40 17.76 -4.20
C TYR A 384 -1.20 18.72 -5.39
N LYS A 385 -2.30 19.27 -5.93
CA LYS A 385 -2.27 20.24 -7.04
C LYS A 385 -1.47 21.49 -6.65
N LEU A 386 -1.70 22.05 -5.46
CA LEU A 386 -0.91 23.18 -4.94
C LEU A 386 0.58 22.84 -4.81
N ALA A 387 0.92 21.63 -4.36
CA ALA A 387 2.31 21.18 -4.27
C ALA A 387 2.96 21.05 -5.65
N ALA A 388 2.26 20.47 -6.62
CA ALA A 388 2.73 20.34 -8.00
C ALA A 388 2.95 21.71 -8.64
N GLU A 389 2.00 22.63 -8.51
CA GLU A 389 2.12 24.02 -9.00
C GLU A 389 3.31 24.75 -8.38
N ALA A 390 3.52 24.60 -7.07
CA ALA A 390 4.67 25.17 -6.39
C ALA A 390 6.01 24.61 -6.91
N LEU A 391 6.11 23.29 -7.09
CA LEU A 391 7.31 22.64 -7.64
C LEU A 391 7.61 23.13 -9.08
N ILE A 392 6.58 23.32 -9.91
CA ILE A 392 6.73 23.86 -11.25
C ILE A 392 7.24 25.31 -11.19
N ALA A 393 6.64 26.15 -10.34
CA ALA A 393 7.05 27.54 -10.17
C ALA A 393 8.49 27.68 -9.64
N GLU A 394 8.93 26.75 -8.81
CA GLU A 394 10.30 26.67 -8.26
C GLU A 394 11.31 26.06 -9.25
N GLY A 395 10.86 25.56 -10.40
CA GLY A 395 11.71 24.87 -11.38
C GLY A 395 12.22 23.49 -10.92
N LYS A 396 11.57 22.89 -9.92
CA LYS A 396 11.88 21.54 -9.38
C LYS A 396 11.13 20.41 -10.10
N ALA A 397 10.13 20.77 -10.91
CA ALA A 397 9.38 19.88 -11.78
C ALA A 397 8.90 20.64 -13.02
N THR A 398 8.40 19.94 -14.04
CA THR A 398 7.82 20.51 -15.26
C THR A 398 6.34 20.17 -15.38
N ALA A 399 5.56 21.01 -16.06
CA ALA A 399 4.11 20.85 -16.15
C ALA A 399 3.67 19.55 -16.85
N ASP A 400 4.47 19.08 -17.80
CA ASP A 400 4.23 17.82 -18.52
C ASP A 400 4.41 16.54 -17.67
N MET A 401 4.97 16.67 -16.47
CA MET A 401 5.05 15.58 -15.49
C MET A 401 3.71 15.29 -14.80
N PHE A 402 2.74 16.21 -14.88
CA PHE A 402 1.48 16.17 -14.15
C PHE A 402 0.29 16.16 -15.10
N ASP A 403 -0.12 14.97 -15.51
CA ASP A 403 -1.26 14.72 -16.42
C ASP A 403 -2.36 13.96 -15.69
N PHE A 404 -2.93 14.56 -14.65
CA PHE A 404 -4.01 13.97 -13.87
C PHE A 404 -5.38 14.55 -14.24
N ASP A 405 -6.43 13.73 -14.09
CA ASP A 405 -7.80 14.14 -14.38
C ASP A 405 -8.27 15.26 -13.45
N ALA A 406 -8.85 16.31 -14.05
CA ALA A 406 -9.19 17.53 -13.33
C ALA A 406 -10.27 17.32 -12.25
N ASP A 407 -11.17 16.36 -12.45
CA ASP A 407 -12.26 16.02 -11.51
C ASP A 407 -11.84 15.03 -10.42
N GLY A 408 -10.61 14.48 -10.49
CA GLY A 408 -10.06 13.55 -9.49
C GLY A 408 -10.55 12.12 -9.65
N TYR A 409 -11.11 11.75 -10.80
CA TYR A 409 -11.52 10.39 -11.12
C TYR A 409 -10.71 9.85 -12.30
N ARG A 410 -10.18 8.64 -12.15
CA ARG A 410 -9.57 7.91 -13.27
C ARG A 410 -10.66 7.51 -14.26
N GLU A 411 -10.29 7.38 -15.55
CA GLU A 411 -11.16 6.78 -16.55
C GLU A 411 -11.57 5.34 -16.16
N PRO A 412 -12.77 4.90 -16.53
CA PRO A 412 -13.19 3.52 -16.31
C PRO A 412 -12.21 2.51 -16.92
N THR A 413 -11.92 1.43 -16.17
CA THR A 413 -10.97 0.41 -16.61
C THR A 413 -11.56 -1.00 -16.50
N SER A 414 -11.15 -1.89 -17.43
CA SER A 414 -11.42 -3.32 -17.40
C SER A 414 -10.15 -4.15 -17.16
N ASP A 415 -9.08 -3.52 -16.68
CA ASP A 415 -7.76 -4.15 -16.47
C ASP A 415 -7.73 -4.97 -15.15
N PHE A 416 -8.84 -5.69 -14.89
CA PHE A 416 -8.97 -6.67 -13.81
C PHE A 416 -8.83 -8.10 -14.34
N ILE A 417 -8.35 -9.02 -13.51
CA ILE A 417 -8.13 -10.44 -13.86
C ILE A 417 -9.38 -11.12 -14.41
N ASP A 418 -10.57 -10.69 -14.03
CA ASP A 418 -11.87 -11.20 -14.50
C ASP A 418 -12.50 -10.35 -15.62
N GLY A 419 -11.85 -9.25 -16.01
CA GLY A 419 -12.31 -8.36 -17.08
C GLY A 419 -13.54 -7.52 -16.70
N VAL A 420 -13.92 -7.47 -15.43
CA VAL A 420 -15.03 -6.61 -14.95
C VAL A 420 -14.60 -5.16 -15.07
N THR A 421 -15.50 -4.31 -15.59
CA THR A 421 -15.25 -2.87 -15.71
C THR A 421 -15.53 -2.16 -14.39
N TYR A 422 -14.54 -1.44 -13.88
CA TYR A 422 -14.68 -0.53 -12.75
C TYR A 422 -14.81 0.91 -13.24
N ASP A 423 -15.86 1.58 -12.77
CA ASP A 423 -16.08 3.02 -12.89
C ASP A 423 -16.28 3.61 -11.49
N GLY A 424 -15.37 4.46 -11.04
CA GLY A 424 -15.45 5.12 -9.72
C GLY A 424 -16.69 6.01 -9.56
N LYS A 425 -17.37 6.41 -10.65
CA LYS A 425 -18.60 7.19 -10.63
C LYS A 425 -19.87 6.33 -10.56
N ALA A 426 -19.73 4.99 -10.66
CA ALA A 426 -20.85 4.04 -10.63
C ALA A 426 -20.55 2.85 -9.66
N PRO A 427 -20.26 3.10 -8.37
CA PRO A 427 -19.78 2.07 -7.44
C PRO A 427 -20.78 0.93 -7.22
N ASN A 428 -22.08 1.18 -7.12
CA ASN A 428 -23.07 0.12 -6.94
C ASN A 428 -23.19 -0.76 -8.18
N ALA A 429 -23.14 -0.19 -9.40
CA ALA A 429 -23.15 -0.97 -10.63
C ALA A 429 -21.91 -1.90 -10.71
N TYR A 430 -20.73 -1.43 -10.25
CA TYR A 430 -19.55 -2.25 -10.15
C TYR A 430 -19.72 -3.39 -9.13
N ILE A 431 -20.20 -3.11 -7.91
CA ILE A 431 -20.46 -4.14 -6.89
C ILE A 431 -21.41 -5.22 -7.42
N ASP A 432 -22.49 -4.82 -8.11
CA ASP A 432 -23.50 -5.73 -8.65
C ASP A 432 -22.99 -6.60 -9.81
N SER A 433 -21.96 -6.15 -10.52
CA SER A 433 -21.33 -6.91 -11.61
C SER A 433 -20.42 -8.06 -11.12
N LEU A 434 -19.94 -8.02 -9.88
CA LEU A 434 -19.04 -9.01 -9.31
C LEU A 434 -19.77 -10.31 -8.97
N VAL A 435 -19.17 -11.48 -9.24
CA VAL A 435 -19.86 -12.78 -9.09
C VAL A 435 -19.99 -13.18 -7.61
N ILE A 436 -18.91 -13.08 -6.84
CA ILE A 436 -18.84 -13.47 -5.42
C ILE A 436 -18.72 -12.21 -4.54
N GLY A 437 -19.43 -12.20 -3.43
CA GLY A 437 -19.52 -11.11 -2.47
C GLY A 437 -20.93 -10.53 -2.40
N LEU A 438 -21.17 -9.62 -1.47
CA LEU A 438 -22.46 -8.95 -1.30
C LEU A 438 -22.74 -8.05 -2.50
N LYS A 439 -24.02 -8.03 -2.90
CA LYS A 439 -24.53 -7.06 -3.87
C LYS A 439 -24.87 -5.73 -3.19
N GLY A 440 -25.13 -4.70 -4.00
CA GLY A 440 -25.41 -3.37 -3.48
C GLY A 440 -26.56 -3.31 -2.47
N ASP A 441 -27.58 -4.15 -2.62
CA ASP A 441 -28.79 -4.20 -1.78
C ASP A 441 -28.78 -5.30 -0.70
N GLN A 442 -27.81 -6.22 -0.70
CA GLN A 442 -27.72 -7.34 0.25
C GLN A 442 -27.11 -6.93 1.59
N THR A 443 -27.47 -7.62 2.66
CA THR A 443 -26.91 -7.47 4.01
C THR A 443 -26.57 -8.83 4.60
N VAL A 444 -25.73 -8.84 5.66
CA VAL A 444 -25.44 -10.05 6.46
C VAL A 444 -26.12 -9.91 7.80
N VAL A 445 -27.03 -10.82 8.12
CA VAL A 445 -27.75 -10.86 9.40
C VAL A 445 -27.63 -12.25 9.99
N GLY A 446 -27.14 -12.36 11.23
CA GLY A 446 -27.01 -13.65 11.92
C GLY A 446 -26.12 -14.67 11.19
N GLY A 447 -25.14 -14.20 10.42
CA GLY A 447 -24.23 -15.07 9.65
C GLY A 447 -24.77 -15.53 8.29
N GLU A 448 -25.94 -15.04 7.86
CA GLU A 448 -26.54 -15.35 6.56
C GLU A 448 -26.67 -14.08 5.70
N VAL A 449 -26.43 -14.24 4.39
CA VAL A 449 -26.66 -13.16 3.40
C VAL A 449 -28.16 -13.06 3.13
N THR A 450 -28.73 -11.88 3.33
CA THR A 450 -30.15 -11.59 3.09
C THR A 450 -30.30 -10.46 2.07
N ASN A 451 -31.40 -10.49 1.32
CA ASN A 451 -31.80 -9.42 0.38
C ASN A 451 -32.59 -8.33 1.10
#